data_3822106edea49d6b475272ce47f762b8
#
_entry.id   3822106edea49d6b475272ce47f762b8
#
_cell.length_a   1.000
_cell.length_b   1.000
_cell.length_c   1.000
_cell.angle_alpha   90.00
_cell.angle_beta   90.00
_cell.angle_gamma   90.00
#
_symmetry.space_group_name_H-M   'P 1'
#
loop_
_entity.id
_entity.type
_entity.pdbx_description
1 polymer ?
#
loop_
_entity_poly.entity_id
_entity_poly.type
_entity_poly.pdbx_seq_one_letter_code
_entity_poly.pdbx_strand_id
1 'polypeptide(L)'
;TADRNTEAATAYLMHRGISPKVLRYCVGSGILYQTTRGNYRNCVFVGKDENGVPHSAFQRGCQGSFRGDVAGSQKQYGFLIPAESETCDTVEIYEAPIDAMSGATLRQYKHDSPWRSVHYLALGGLNHQPIDYFLQQHPEVKRVSLCFDRDDPGRNFTKIVAKQLAERGYIVQDAPPAIGKDYNDYLLAARRLISMER
;
A
#
# COMPACT_ATOMS: atom_id res chain seq x y z
N THR A 1 -16.05 13.76 6.60
CA THR A 1 -16.20 14.45 5.30
C THR A 1 -14.80 14.75 4.77
N ALA A 2 -14.56 14.52 3.47
CA ALA A 2 -13.29 14.86 2.82
C ALA A 2 -13.10 16.37 2.76
N ASP A 3 -11.86 16.83 2.94
CA ASP A 3 -11.49 18.22 2.75
C ASP A 3 -11.53 18.59 1.25
N ARG A 4 -11.62 19.91 0.95
CA ARG A 4 -11.61 20.40 -0.44
C ARG A 4 -10.23 20.24 -1.12
N ASN A 5 -9.16 20.14 -0.34
CA ASN A 5 -7.79 19.94 -0.82
C ASN A 5 -7.09 18.84 -0.02
N THR A 6 -5.92 18.41 -0.50
CA THR A 6 -5.10 17.34 0.09
C THR A 6 -3.70 17.83 0.45
N GLU A 7 -3.52 19.13 0.62
CA GLU A 7 -2.18 19.74 0.75
C GLU A 7 -1.38 19.20 1.92
N ALA A 8 -1.99 19.10 3.12
CA ALA A 8 -1.29 18.60 4.30
C ALA A 8 -1.02 17.10 4.19
N ALA A 9 -1.95 16.31 3.65
CA ALA A 9 -1.77 14.88 3.44
C ALA A 9 -0.66 14.59 2.40
N THR A 10 -0.67 15.31 1.28
CA THR A 10 0.37 15.16 0.25
C THR A 10 1.73 15.65 0.73
N ALA A 11 1.80 16.80 1.44
CA ALA A 11 3.05 17.28 2.04
C ALA A 11 3.64 16.27 3.04
N TYR A 12 2.80 15.71 3.92
CA TYR A 12 3.20 14.66 4.85
C TYR A 12 3.76 13.43 4.12
N LEU A 13 3.05 12.92 3.10
CA LEU A 13 3.46 11.74 2.35
C LEU A 13 4.71 12.02 1.49
N MET A 14 4.87 13.21 0.94
CA MET A 14 6.11 13.62 0.28
C MET A 14 7.30 13.65 1.25
N HIS A 15 7.10 14.13 2.48
CA HIS A 15 8.10 14.05 3.54
C HIS A 15 8.47 12.60 3.89
N ARG A 16 7.50 11.68 3.82
CA ARG A 16 7.71 10.23 3.93
C ARG A 16 8.35 9.60 2.67
N GLY A 17 8.74 10.41 1.71
CA GLY A 17 9.46 9.98 0.51
C GLY A 17 8.60 9.57 -0.67
N ILE A 18 7.27 9.52 -0.53
CA ILE A 18 6.36 9.10 -1.61
C ILE A 18 6.47 10.07 -2.80
N SER A 19 6.58 9.52 -4.01
CA SER A 19 6.75 10.34 -5.21
C SER A 19 5.49 11.13 -5.57
N PRO A 20 5.63 12.34 -6.14
CA PRO A 20 4.50 13.12 -6.62
C PRO A 20 3.64 12.39 -7.65
N LYS A 21 4.21 11.46 -8.43
CA LYS A 21 3.48 10.68 -9.45
C LYS A 21 2.53 9.69 -8.78
N VAL A 22 2.97 8.96 -7.75
CA VAL A 22 2.13 8.04 -6.97
C VAL A 22 1.04 8.83 -6.25
N LEU A 23 1.37 9.96 -5.63
CA LEU A 23 0.40 10.81 -4.93
C LEU A 23 -0.70 11.33 -5.86
N ARG A 24 -0.33 11.89 -7.01
CA ARG A 24 -1.32 12.36 -8.00
C ARG A 24 -2.26 11.26 -8.45
N TYR A 25 -1.73 10.05 -8.67
CA TYR A 25 -2.57 8.92 -9.01
C TYR A 25 -3.56 8.57 -7.89
N CYS A 26 -3.10 8.41 -6.66
CA CYS A 26 -3.94 8.01 -5.53
C CYS A 26 -5.02 9.06 -5.20
N VAL A 27 -4.69 10.35 -5.30
CA VAL A 27 -5.66 11.43 -5.13
C VAL A 27 -6.65 11.47 -6.30
N GLY A 28 -6.16 11.40 -7.54
CA GLY A 28 -7.00 11.45 -8.75
C GLY A 28 -7.96 10.26 -8.89
N SER A 29 -7.56 9.07 -8.41
CA SER A 29 -8.42 7.87 -8.38
C SER A 29 -9.34 7.81 -7.14
N GLY A 30 -9.25 8.80 -6.24
CA GLY A 30 -10.09 8.90 -5.04
C GLY A 30 -9.84 7.76 -4.05
N ILE A 31 -8.62 7.21 -4.01
CA ILE A 31 -8.21 6.23 -2.99
C ILE A 31 -7.38 6.89 -1.88
N LEU A 32 -7.05 8.16 -2.02
CA LEU A 32 -6.38 8.98 -1.01
C LEU A 32 -7.05 10.35 -0.95
N TYR A 33 -7.46 10.75 0.24
CA TYR A 33 -7.95 12.10 0.51
C TYR A 33 -7.52 12.58 1.90
N GLN A 34 -7.82 13.85 2.21
CA GLN A 34 -7.55 14.45 3.50
C GLN A 34 -8.84 14.65 4.28
N THR A 35 -8.76 14.52 5.60
CA THR A 35 -9.80 15.00 6.51
C THR A 35 -9.19 15.87 7.58
N THR A 36 -9.95 16.88 8.03
CA THR A 36 -9.60 17.72 9.16
C THR A 36 -10.59 17.49 10.31
N ARG A 37 -10.05 17.25 11.51
CA ARG A 37 -10.84 17.17 12.73
C ARG A 37 -10.22 18.08 13.80
N GLY A 38 -10.87 19.21 14.06
CA GLY A 38 -10.26 20.28 14.88
C GLY A 38 -8.96 20.77 14.22
N ASN A 39 -7.86 20.69 14.95
CA ASN A 39 -6.53 21.10 14.46
C ASN A 39 -5.74 19.95 13.81
N TYR A 40 -6.30 18.75 13.75
CA TYR A 40 -5.62 17.56 13.25
C TYR A 40 -6.03 17.26 11.82
N ARG A 41 -5.03 17.06 10.96
CA ARG A 41 -5.21 16.61 9.58
C ARG A 41 -4.77 15.17 9.43
N ASN A 42 -5.56 14.39 8.67
CA ASN A 42 -5.29 12.98 8.47
C ASN A 42 -5.26 12.65 6.97
N CYS A 43 -4.32 11.80 6.57
CA CYS A 43 -4.42 11.03 5.35
C CYS A 43 -5.50 9.96 5.54
N VAL A 44 -6.37 9.80 4.56
CA VAL A 44 -7.39 8.73 4.54
C VAL A 44 -7.17 7.89 3.29
N PHE A 45 -6.88 6.62 3.50
CA PHE A 45 -6.64 5.63 2.47
C PHE A 45 -7.87 4.75 2.34
N VAL A 46 -8.42 4.63 1.13
CA VAL A 46 -9.72 4.02 0.87
C VAL A 46 -9.57 2.66 0.21
N GLY A 47 -10.27 1.66 0.76
CA GLY A 47 -10.53 0.39 0.11
C GLY A 47 -11.88 0.42 -0.59
N LYS A 48 -11.89 0.04 -1.86
CA LYS A 48 -13.07 0.03 -2.73
C LYS A 48 -13.38 -1.38 -3.22
N ASP A 49 -14.62 -1.61 -3.60
CA ASP A 49 -15.01 -2.80 -4.35
C ASP A 49 -14.67 -2.68 -5.86
N GLU A 50 -15.01 -3.69 -6.64
CA GLU A 50 -14.82 -3.76 -8.09
C GLU A 50 -15.62 -2.71 -8.87
N ASN A 51 -16.67 -2.15 -8.28
CA ASN A 51 -17.48 -1.07 -8.84
C ASN A 51 -16.96 0.33 -8.44
N GLY A 52 -15.87 0.38 -7.68
CA GLY A 52 -15.27 1.62 -7.19
C GLY A 52 -16.00 2.23 -5.99
N VAL A 53 -16.92 1.49 -5.35
CA VAL A 53 -17.64 1.94 -4.16
C VAL A 53 -16.74 1.78 -2.93
N PRO A 54 -16.59 2.83 -2.09
CA PRO A 54 -15.76 2.75 -0.88
C PRO A 54 -16.48 1.95 0.23
N HIS A 55 -15.75 0.98 0.81
CA HIS A 55 -16.24 0.13 1.91
C HIS A 55 -15.34 0.14 3.13
N SER A 56 -14.10 0.58 2.98
CA SER A 56 -13.18 0.73 4.09
C SER A 56 -12.36 1.99 3.97
N ALA A 57 -11.86 2.49 5.09
CA ALA A 57 -10.88 3.56 5.10
C ALA A 57 -9.96 3.42 6.31
N PHE A 58 -8.66 3.58 6.05
CA PHE A 58 -7.63 3.67 7.07
C PHE A 58 -7.14 5.10 7.20
N GLN A 59 -6.96 5.58 8.43
CA GLN A 59 -6.49 6.94 8.71
C GLN A 59 -5.08 6.95 9.27
N ARG A 60 -4.30 7.94 8.83
CA ARG A 60 -3.01 8.28 9.40
C ARG A 60 -2.92 9.77 9.66
N GLY A 61 -2.65 10.17 10.91
CA GLY A 61 -2.41 11.56 11.25
C GLY A 61 -1.20 12.12 10.49
N CYS A 62 -1.36 13.30 9.91
CA CYS A 62 -0.23 14.04 9.33
C CYS A 62 0.71 14.56 10.41
N GLN A 63 0.26 14.55 11.66
CA GLN A 63 0.99 14.97 12.86
C GLN A 63 0.81 13.90 13.94
N GLY A 64 1.88 13.63 14.69
CA GLY A 64 1.83 12.66 15.79
C GLY A 64 1.71 11.20 15.32
N SER A 65 1.22 10.33 16.19
CA SER A 65 1.21 8.87 16.01
C SER A 65 -0.17 8.29 15.66
N PHE A 66 -1.20 9.12 15.49
CA PHE A 66 -2.57 8.64 15.24
C PHE A 66 -2.65 7.76 13.98
N ARG A 67 -3.25 6.60 14.14
CA ARG A 67 -3.57 5.65 13.08
C ARG A 67 -4.78 4.81 13.48
N GLY A 68 -5.58 4.38 12.53
CA GLY A 68 -6.72 3.50 12.78
C GLY A 68 -7.69 3.46 11.63
N ASP A 69 -8.65 2.54 11.72
CA ASP A 69 -9.72 2.43 10.75
C ASP A 69 -10.83 3.44 11.04
N VAL A 70 -11.51 3.84 9.99
CA VAL A 70 -12.78 4.56 10.11
C VAL A 70 -13.86 3.59 10.60
N ALA A 71 -14.72 4.04 11.50
CA ALA A 71 -15.83 3.23 11.99
C ALA A 71 -16.72 2.75 10.82
N GLY A 72 -17.09 1.48 10.84
CA GLY A 72 -17.88 0.84 9.79
C GLY A 72 -17.05 0.29 8.62
N SER A 73 -15.71 0.40 8.67
CA SER A 73 -14.85 -0.20 7.65
C SER A 73 -14.99 -1.72 7.62
N GLN A 74 -15.18 -2.25 6.41
CA GLN A 74 -15.23 -3.69 6.12
C GLN A 74 -13.82 -4.17 5.77
N LYS A 75 -13.28 -5.10 6.57
CA LYS A 75 -11.87 -5.48 6.55
C LYS A 75 -11.39 -6.19 5.27
N GLN A 76 -12.29 -6.75 4.47
CA GLN A 76 -11.92 -7.39 3.21
C GLN A 76 -11.50 -6.41 2.10
N TYR A 77 -11.85 -5.13 2.22
CA TYR A 77 -11.49 -4.13 1.21
C TYR A 77 -10.19 -3.44 1.59
N GLY A 78 -9.07 -3.94 1.07
CA GLY A 78 -7.75 -3.35 1.25
C GLY A 78 -7.56 -2.06 0.43
N PHE A 79 -6.54 -1.28 0.77
CA PHE A 79 -6.10 -0.18 -0.08
C PHE A 79 -5.38 -0.75 -1.31
N LEU A 80 -5.88 -0.48 -2.51
CA LEU A 80 -5.37 -1.03 -3.76
C LEU A 80 -4.92 0.07 -4.72
N ILE A 81 -3.67 -0.01 -5.18
CA ILE A 81 -3.20 0.66 -6.40
C ILE A 81 -3.16 -0.42 -7.49
N PRO A 82 -4.12 -0.43 -8.43
CA PRO A 82 -4.17 -1.46 -9.45
C PRO A 82 -3.04 -1.30 -10.47
N ALA A 83 -2.62 -2.40 -11.06
CA ALA A 83 -1.76 -2.41 -12.23
C ALA A 83 -2.39 -1.62 -13.38
N GLU A 84 -1.57 -1.24 -14.37
CA GLU A 84 -2.06 -0.56 -15.57
C GLU A 84 -2.70 -1.54 -16.56
N SER A 85 -2.16 -2.76 -16.62
CA SER A 85 -2.69 -3.84 -17.45
C SER A 85 -3.73 -4.66 -16.69
N GLU A 86 -4.87 -4.88 -17.32
CA GLU A 86 -5.92 -5.78 -16.83
C GLU A 86 -5.50 -7.26 -16.79
N THR A 87 -4.46 -7.62 -17.56
CA THR A 87 -3.90 -8.99 -17.59
C THR A 87 -2.69 -9.15 -16.68
N CYS A 88 -2.47 -8.23 -15.75
CA CYS A 88 -1.36 -8.30 -14.81
C CYS A 88 -1.53 -9.51 -13.88
N ASP A 89 -0.55 -10.41 -13.90
CA ASP A 89 -0.57 -11.65 -13.12
C ASP A 89 0.14 -11.55 -11.77
N THR A 90 0.56 -10.35 -11.35
CA THR A 90 1.42 -10.15 -10.18
C THR A 90 0.83 -9.13 -9.21
N VAL A 91 0.83 -9.47 -7.92
CA VAL A 91 0.49 -8.55 -6.83
C VAL A 91 1.60 -8.51 -5.78
N GLU A 92 1.90 -7.31 -5.30
CA GLU A 92 2.73 -7.06 -4.11
C GLU A 92 1.81 -6.68 -2.95
N ILE A 93 1.93 -7.39 -1.83
CA ILE A 93 1.06 -7.25 -0.66
C ILE A 93 1.83 -6.65 0.50
N TYR A 94 1.29 -5.59 1.09
CA TYR A 94 1.90 -4.78 2.15
C TYR A 94 1.02 -4.73 3.39
N GLU A 95 1.62 -4.44 4.55
CA GLU A 95 0.85 -4.28 5.78
C GLU A 95 0.05 -2.97 5.78
N ALA A 96 0.66 -1.85 5.42
CA ALA A 96 0.03 -0.54 5.47
C ALA A 96 0.04 0.20 4.11
N PRO A 97 -0.91 1.13 3.86
CA PRO A 97 -1.00 1.90 2.62
C PRO A 97 0.27 2.70 2.28
N ILE A 98 0.97 3.24 3.30
CA ILE A 98 2.22 3.97 3.08
C ILE A 98 3.31 3.05 2.54
N ASP A 99 3.34 1.78 2.97
CA ASP A 99 4.32 0.81 2.47
C ASP A 99 4.03 0.41 1.03
N ALA A 100 2.76 0.22 0.67
CA ALA A 100 2.35 -0.01 -0.73
C ALA A 100 2.74 1.17 -1.64
N MET A 101 2.51 2.41 -1.19
CA MET A 101 2.93 3.62 -1.91
C MET A 101 4.45 3.74 -1.97
N SER A 102 5.17 3.28 -0.94
CA SER A 102 6.64 3.23 -0.91
C SER A 102 7.19 2.22 -1.91
N GLY A 103 6.61 1.02 -1.99
CA GLY A 103 6.93 0.01 -3.00
C GLY A 103 6.72 0.54 -4.42
N ALA A 104 5.57 1.18 -4.67
CA ALA A 104 5.26 1.82 -5.94
C ALA A 104 6.27 2.94 -6.30
N THR A 105 6.72 3.72 -5.31
CA THR A 105 7.73 4.76 -5.48
C THR A 105 9.11 4.17 -5.76
N LEU A 106 9.52 3.12 -5.03
CA LEU A 106 10.78 2.42 -5.25
C LEU A 106 10.87 1.84 -6.67
N ARG A 107 9.76 1.30 -7.19
CA ARG A 107 9.70 0.79 -8.56
C ARG A 107 9.93 1.86 -9.61
N GLN A 108 9.56 3.12 -9.36
CA GLN A 108 9.87 4.24 -10.28
C GLN A 108 11.37 4.51 -10.41
N TYR A 109 12.17 4.17 -9.40
CA TYR A 109 13.62 4.32 -9.47
C TYR A 109 14.31 3.19 -10.23
N LYS A 110 13.59 2.10 -10.50
CA LYS A 110 14.04 1.01 -11.38
C LYS A 110 13.60 1.35 -12.79
N HIS A 111 14.56 1.64 -13.67
CA HIS A 111 14.28 2.11 -15.04
C HIS A 111 13.65 1.06 -15.98
N ASP A 112 13.56 -0.20 -15.55
CA ASP A 112 13.25 -1.33 -16.42
C ASP A 112 11.75 -1.65 -16.54
N SER A 113 10.88 -1.00 -15.76
CA SER A 113 9.45 -1.31 -15.76
C SER A 113 8.59 -0.11 -15.39
N PRO A 114 7.38 0.03 -15.99
CA PRO A 114 6.40 0.99 -15.53
C PRO A 114 6.08 0.76 -14.04
N TRP A 115 5.94 1.82 -13.27
CA TRP A 115 5.71 1.69 -11.82
C TRP A 115 4.38 0.99 -11.47
N ARG A 116 3.39 0.99 -12.37
CA ARG A 116 2.14 0.23 -12.27
C ARG A 116 2.15 -1.06 -13.08
N SER A 117 3.32 -1.70 -13.19
CA SER A 117 3.44 -3.03 -13.83
C SER A 117 2.93 -4.18 -12.95
N VAL A 118 2.61 -3.92 -11.68
CA VAL A 118 2.03 -4.86 -10.73
C VAL A 118 0.92 -4.18 -9.93
N HIS A 119 0.06 -4.99 -9.29
CA HIS A 119 -0.87 -4.51 -8.28
C HIS A 119 -0.15 -4.28 -6.95
N TYR A 120 -0.53 -3.23 -6.19
CA TYR A 120 -0.04 -2.97 -4.83
C TYR A 120 -1.24 -2.99 -3.90
N LEU A 121 -1.32 -4.02 -3.06
CA LEU A 121 -2.40 -4.21 -2.10
C LEU A 121 -1.88 -3.97 -0.69
N ALA A 122 -2.51 -3.08 0.10
CA ALA A 122 -2.24 -2.95 1.52
C ALA A 122 -3.43 -3.42 2.35
N LEU A 123 -3.12 -4.20 3.40
CA LEU A 123 -4.12 -4.90 4.21
C LEU A 123 -4.76 -4.01 5.28
N GLY A 124 -4.08 -2.93 5.70
CA GLY A 124 -4.47 -2.11 6.85
C GLY A 124 -4.20 -2.81 8.20
N GLY A 125 -3.16 -3.64 8.26
CA GLY A 125 -2.74 -4.50 9.36
C GLY A 125 -2.59 -5.95 8.91
N LEU A 126 -2.17 -6.85 9.80
CA LEU A 126 -1.96 -8.26 9.49
C LEU A 126 -3.31 -9.02 9.46
N ASN A 127 -4.00 -8.93 8.33
CA ASN A 127 -5.31 -9.55 8.10
C ASN A 127 -5.35 -10.17 6.70
N HIS A 128 -5.78 -11.43 6.56
CA HIS A 128 -5.83 -12.13 5.28
C HIS A 128 -7.07 -11.81 4.43
N GLN A 129 -8.14 -11.26 5.01
CA GLN A 129 -9.40 -11.02 4.27
C GLN A 129 -9.21 -10.17 2.99
N PRO A 130 -8.39 -9.08 2.95
CA PRO A 130 -8.17 -8.37 1.70
C PRO A 130 -7.44 -9.20 0.64
N ILE A 131 -6.59 -10.14 1.05
CA ILE A 131 -5.89 -11.04 0.12
C ILE A 131 -6.91 -11.94 -0.57
N ASP A 132 -7.79 -12.58 0.20
CA ASP A 132 -8.80 -13.50 -0.31
C ASP A 132 -9.78 -12.78 -1.24
N TYR A 133 -10.27 -11.60 -0.82
CA TYR A 133 -11.14 -10.79 -1.64
C TYR A 133 -10.47 -10.37 -2.95
N PHE A 134 -9.26 -9.83 -2.89
CA PHE A 134 -8.51 -9.40 -4.08
C PHE A 134 -8.28 -10.56 -5.06
N LEU A 135 -7.81 -11.70 -4.58
CA LEU A 135 -7.54 -12.86 -5.43
C LEU A 135 -8.81 -13.49 -6.05
N GLN A 136 -9.95 -13.32 -5.40
CA GLN A 136 -11.25 -13.71 -5.96
C GLN A 136 -11.66 -12.80 -7.13
N GLN A 137 -11.37 -11.50 -7.04
CA GLN A 137 -11.69 -10.53 -8.09
C GLN A 137 -10.66 -10.54 -9.23
N HIS A 138 -9.45 -11.08 -8.99
CA HIS A 138 -8.32 -11.09 -9.93
C HIS A 138 -7.83 -12.52 -10.23
N PRO A 139 -8.64 -13.35 -10.94
CA PRO A 139 -8.26 -14.73 -11.26
C PRO A 139 -7.04 -14.84 -12.20
N GLU A 140 -6.67 -13.76 -12.89
CA GLU A 140 -5.46 -13.65 -13.72
C GLU A 140 -4.18 -13.65 -12.88
N VAL A 141 -4.23 -13.23 -11.60
CA VAL A 141 -3.07 -13.19 -10.71
C VAL A 141 -2.58 -14.60 -10.39
N LYS A 142 -1.28 -14.82 -10.59
CA LYS A 142 -0.58 -16.08 -10.33
C LYS A 142 0.62 -15.91 -9.40
N ARG A 143 1.20 -14.70 -9.36
CA ARG A 143 2.39 -14.37 -8.58
C ARG A 143 2.05 -13.41 -7.45
N VAL A 144 2.44 -13.78 -6.24
CA VAL A 144 2.19 -12.99 -5.02
C VAL A 144 3.51 -12.74 -4.31
N SER A 145 3.87 -11.47 -4.16
CA SER A 145 5.02 -11.05 -3.35
C SER A 145 4.53 -10.55 -2.00
N LEU A 146 4.98 -11.17 -0.92
CA LEU A 146 4.65 -10.80 0.45
C LEU A 146 5.68 -9.81 0.98
N CYS A 147 5.30 -8.54 0.99
CA CYS A 147 6.14 -7.38 1.31
C CYS A 147 5.87 -6.88 2.75
N PHE A 148 5.72 -7.80 3.71
CA PHE A 148 5.40 -7.45 5.09
C PHE A 148 6.63 -6.99 5.88
N ASP A 149 6.38 -6.35 7.01
CA ASP A 149 7.40 -5.83 7.91
C ASP A 149 8.39 -6.90 8.36
N ARG A 150 9.63 -6.48 8.66
CA ARG A 150 10.69 -7.36 9.16
C ARG A 150 10.61 -7.66 10.66
N ASP A 151 9.56 -7.25 11.33
CA ASP A 151 9.34 -7.61 12.73
C ASP A 151 8.73 -9.03 12.88
N ASP A 152 8.72 -9.54 14.11
CA ASP A 152 8.25 -10.91 14.39
C ASP A 152 6.80 -11.14 13.95
N PRO A 153 5.84 -10.22 14.20
CA PRO A 153 4.47 -10.37 13.68
C PRO A 153 4.42 -10.50 12.16
N GLY A 154 5.10 -9.60 11.43
CA GLY A 154 5.15 -9.62 9.97
C GLY A 154 5.78 -10.90 9.41
N ARG A 155 6.89 -11.37 10.02
CA ARG A 155 7.57 -12.62 9.62
C ARG A 155 6.72 -13.87 9.89
N ASN A 156 6.00 -13.88 11.01
CA ASN A 156 5.09 -14.97 11.33
C ASN A 156 3.88 -15.01 10.38
N PHE A 157 3.30 -13.84 10.09
CA PHE A 157 2.19 -13.73 9.15
C PHE A 157 2.62 -14.14 7.73
N THR A 158 3.82 -13.76 7.29
CA THR A 158 4.40 -14.19 6.01
C THR A 158 4.40 -15.72 5.89
N LYS A 159 4.89 -16.44 6.89
CA LYS A 159 4.96 -17.91 6.87
C LYS A 159 3.57 -18.55 6.71
N ILE A 160 2.58 -18.02 7.43
CA ILE A 160 1.20 -18.52 7.38
C ILE A 160 0.60 -18.28 5.99
N VAL A 161 0.65 -17.04 5.50
CA VAL A 161 0.06 -16.64 4.22
C VAL A 161 0.78 -17.35 3.06
N ALA A 162 2.12 -17.43 3.09
CA ALA A 162 2.88 -18.10 2.05
C ALA A 162 2.47 -19.57 1.89
N LYS A 163 2.32 -20.28 3.01
CA LYS A 163 1.86 -21.68 3.00
C LYS A 163 0.46 -21.80 2.39
N GLN A 164 -0.49 -21.01 2.87
CA GLN A 164 -1.88 -21.04 2.40
C GLN A 164 -2.01 -20.73 0.90
N LEU A 165 -1.26 -19.74 0.41
CA LEU A 165 -1.29 -19.37 -1.00
C LEU A 165 -0.59 -20.41 -1.89
N ALA A 166 0.53 -20.99 -1.44
CA ALA A 166 1.21 -22.07 -2.15
C ALA A 166 0.31 -23.31 -2.30
N GLU A 167 -0.42 -23.69 -1.24
CA GLU A 167 -1.41 -24.77 -1.26
C GLU A 167 -2.56 -24.51 -2.24
N ARG A 168 -2.88 -23.24 -2.52
CA ARG A 168 -3.86 -22.80 -3.52
C ARG A 168 -3.28 -22.67 -4.93
N GLY A 169 -1.98 -22.99 -5.13
CA GLY A 169 -1.31 -23.00 -6.43
C GLY A 169 -0.72 -21.67 -6.88
N TYR A 170 -0.63 -20.67 -5.99
CA TYR A 170 0.06 -19.41 -6.30
C TYR A 170 1.58 -19.55 -6.22
N ILE A 171 2.29 -18.81 -7.06
CA ILE A 171 3.75 -18.62 -6.94
C ILE A 171 3.99 -17.53 -5.92
N VAL A 172 4.52 -17.89 -4.76
CA VAL A 172 4.69 -16.97 -3.63
C VAL A 172 6.16 -16.61 -3.45
N GLN A 173 6.45 -15.33 -3.33
CA GLN A 173 7.76 -14.80 -2.99
C GLN A 173 7.70 -14.08 -1.64
N ASP A 174 8.59 -14.45 -0.71
CA ASP A 174 8.86 -13.65 0.49
C ASP A 174 9.78 -12.49 0.10
N ALA A 175 9.28 -11.26 0.19
CA ALA A 175 9.94 -10.05 -0.25
C ALA A 175 9.92 -8.97 0.83
N PRO A 176 10.55 -9.18 2.01
CA PRO A 176 10.64 -8.16 3.05
C PRO A 176 11.45 -6.96 2.56
N PRO A 177 11.32 -5.77 3.17
CA PRO A 177 12.15 -4.62 2.82
C PRO A 177 13.63 -4.95 2.97
N ALA A 178 14.46 -4.52 2.02
CA ALA A 178 15.90 -4.81 2.03
C ALA A 178 16.63 -4.10 3.19
N ILE A 179 16.16 -2.92 3.57
CA ILE A 179 16.70 -2.06 4.63
C ILE A 179 15.55 -1.56 5.51
N GLY A 180 15.79 -1.48 6.82
CA GLY A 180 14.81 -0.97 7.78
C GLY A 180 13.78 -2.02 8.20
N LYS A 181 12.76 -1.55 8.90
CA LYS A 181 11.67 -2.39 9.40
C LYS A 181 10.60 -2.62 8.34
N ASP A 182 10.20 -1.56 7.66
CA ASP A 182 9.10 -1.51 6.70
C ASP A 182 9.54 -0.93 5.34
N TYR A 183 8.68 -0.95 4.35
CA TYR A 183 8.98 -0.44 3.01
C TYR A 183 9.15 1.07 2.96
N ASN A 184 8.60 1.81 3.92
CA ASN A 184 8.84 3.25 4.00
C ASN A 184 10.25 3.57 4.53
N ASP A 185 10.75 2.81 5.51
CA ASP A 185 12.14 2.89 5.94
C ASP A 185 13.09 2.59 4.78
N TYR A 186 12.79 1.54 4.00
CA TYR A 186 13.57 1.18 2.82
C TYR A 186 13.59 2.31 1.77
N LEU A 187 12.43 2.91 1.47
CA LEU A 187 12.34 4.03 0.54
C LEU A 187 13.20 5.23 1.00
N LEU A 188 13.12 5.59 2.28
CA LEU A 188 13.88 6.72 2.84
C LEU A 188 15.40 6.45 2.79
N ALA A 189 15.81 5.20 3.06
CA ALA A 189 17.23 4.80 2.94
C ALA A 189 17.71 4.87 1.48
N ALA A 190 16.95 4.32 0.53
CA ALA A 190 17.28 4.33 -0.89
C ALA A 190 17.39 5.77 -1.44
N ARG A 191 16.52 6.69 -1.02
CA ARG A 191 16.58 8.09 -1.43
C ARG A 191 17.85 8.80 -0.91
N ARG A 192 18.29 8.49 0.31
CA ARG A 192 19.54 9.05 0.85
C ARG A 192 20.73 8.62 0.02
N LEU A 193 20.81 7.33 -0.36
CA LEU A 193 21.89 6.82 -1.20
C LEU A 193 21.93 7.51 -2.58
N ILE A 194 20.79 7.63 -3.25
CA ILE A 194 20.69 8.31 -4.56
C ILE A 194 21.09 9.79 -4.46
N SER A 195 20.82 10.46 -3.33
CA SER A 195 21.18 11.88 -3.13
C SER A 195 22.67 12.08 -2.82
N MET A 196 23.39 11.05 -2.38
CA MET A 196 24.83 11.10 -2.10
C MET A 196 25.68 10.79 -3.34
N GLU A 197 25.12 10.17 -4.37
CA GLU A 197 25.79 9.83 -5.64
C GLU A 197 25.70 10.93 -6.69
N ARG A 198 25.01 12.04 -6.40
CA ARG A 198 24.86 13.23 -7.25
C ARG A 198 25.66 14.41 -6.72
#